data_c067faddae52729f5c04a27132a150ab
#
_entry.id   c067faddae52729f5c04a27132a150ab
#
_cell.length_a   1.000
_cell.length_b   1.000
_cell.length_c   1.000
_cell.angle_alpha   90.00
_cell.angle_beta   90.00
_cell.angle_gamma   90.00
#
_symmetry.space_group_name_H-M   'P 1'
#
loop_
_entity.id
_entity.type
_entity.pdbx_description
1 polymer ?
#
loop_
_entity_poly.entity_id
_entity_poly.type
_entity_poly.pdbx_seq_one_letter_code
_entity_poly.pdbx_strand_id
1 'polypeptide(L)'
;MHRLRVETHFDAAHRLIGYEGKCAQLHGHTWKVEVFLIGEELNDIGILVDFNILEERIRKIIGRLDHKLLNEIREIGNPTCENISKYIFQSLKDLPKQTRVERVRVWEGEKSWCEYYEA
;
A
#
# COMPACT_ATOMS: atom_id res chain seq x y z
N MET A 1 7.56 8.63 20.42
CA MET A 1 6.99 8.14 19.13
C MET A 1 7.81 6.99 18.56
N HIS A 2 7.13 5.98 18.07
CA HIS A 2 7.77 4.86 17.37
C HIS A 2 7.21 4.76 15.97
N ARG A 3 8.04 4.38 15.03
CA ARG A 3 7.63 4.09 13.65
C ARG A 3 7.91 2.64 13.34
N LEU A 4 6.90 1.94 12.83
CA LEU A 4 7.04 0.58 12.33
C LEU A 4 6.94 0.62 10.81
N ARG A 5 7.65 -0.30 10.17
CA ARG A 5 7.58 -0.48 8.71
C ARG A 5 7.37 -1.95 8.41
N VAL A 6 6.40 -2.24 7.57
CA VAL A 6 6.19 -3.59 7.02
C VAL A 6 6.26 -3.49 5.52
N GLU A 7 6.95 -4.43 4.92
CA GLU A 7 7.14 -4.52 3.48
C GLU A 7 6.44 -5.77 2.95
N THR A 8 5.79 -5.62 1.81
CA THR A 8 5.21 -6.73 1.05
C THR A 8 5.29 -6.41 -0.44
N HIS A 9 4.85 -7.33 -1.28
CA HIS A 9 4.80 -7.10 -2.71
C HIS A 9 3.64 -7.86 -3.31
N PHE A 10 3.24 -7.45 -4.51
CA PHE A 10 2.24 -8.15 -5.30
C PHE A 10 2.57 -8.01 -6.79
N ASP A 11 2.10 -8.95 -7.58
CA ASP A 11 2.23 -8.92 -9.03
C ASP A 11 0.89 -8.57 -9.63
N ALA A 12 0.85 -7.55 -10.47
CA ALA A 12 -0.39 -7.12 -11.09
C ALA A 12 -0.13 -6.38 -12.39
N ALA A 13 -1.10 -6.45 -13.27
CA ALA A 13 -1.09 -5.74 -14.55
C ALA A 13 -1.93 -4.49 -14.46
N HIS A 14 -1.58 -3.50 -15.26
CA HIS A 14 -2.36 -2.30 -15.43
C HIS A 14 -2.09 -1.65 -16.78
N ARG A 15 -2.94 -0.70 -17.13
CA ARG A 15 -2.66 0.27 -18.18
C ARG A 15 -3.15 1.63 -17.71
N LEU A 16 -2.45 2.68 -18.08
CA LEU A 16 -2.81 4.04 -17.69
C LEU A 16 -3.76 4.63 -18.74
N ILE A 17 -4.90 5.09 -18.27
CA ILE A 17 -5.91 5.73 -19.12
C ILE A 17 -5.54 7.21 -19.25
N GLY A 18 -5.60 7.71 -20.49
CA GLY A 18 -5.29 9.12 -20.75
C GLY A 18 -3.80 9.44 -20.85
N TYR A 19 -2.94 8.43 -20.83
CA TYR A 19 -1.50 8.58 -20.93
C TYR A 19 -1.04 8.24 -22.35
N GLU A 20 -0.12 9.04 -22.89
CA GLU A 20 0.51 8.78 -24.18
C GLU A 20 1.87 8.12 -23.97
N GLY A 21 2.09 6.96 -24.58
CA GLY A 21 3.34 6.22 -24.45
C GLY A 21 3.12 4.78 -24.06
N LYS A 22 4.21 4.10 -23.69
CA LYS A 22 4.20 2.65 -23.39
C LYS A 22 3.29 2.29 -22.22
N CYS A 23 3.16 3.16 -21.23
CA CYS A 23 2.33 2.91 -20.04
C CYS A 23 0.83 2.90 -20.35
N ALA A 24 0.42 3.39 -21.53
CA ALA A 24 -0.97 3.26 -21.99
C ALA A 24 -1.30 1.84 -22.45
N GLN A 25 -0.28 1.02 -22.71
CA GLN A 25 -0.47 -0.37 -23.08
C GLN A 25 -0.51 -1.24 -21.85
N LEU A 26 -1.22 -2.36 -21.95
CA LEU A 26 -1.29 -3.33 -20.85
C LEU A 26 0.09 -3.92 -20.57
N HIS A 27 0.52 -3.84 -19.33
CA HIS A 27 1.79 -4.39 -18.89
C HIS A 27 1.71 -4.74 -17.40
N GLY A 28 2.67 -5.50 -16.91
CA GLY A 28 2.71 -5.95 -15.53
C GLY A 28 3.97 -5.53 -14.81
N HIS A 29 3.85 -5.46 -13.49
CA HIS A 29 4.96 -5.17 -12.59
C HIS A 29 4.87 -6.06 -11.36
N THR A 30 6.03 -6.24 -10.71
CA THR A 30 6.06 -6.61 -9.31
C THR A 30 6.10 -5.31 -8.51
N TRP A 31 5.04 -5.08 -7.74
CA TRP A 31 4.86 -3.88 -6.95
C TRP A 31 5.33 -4.15 -5.53
N LYS A 32 6.26 -3.37 -5.04
CA LYS A 32 6.66 -3.43 -3.64
C LYS A 32 5.85 -2.40 -2.86
N VAL A 33 5.36 -2.78 -1.71
CA VAL A 33 4.55 -1.92 -0.85
C VAL A 33 5.22 -1.84 0.52
N GLU A 34 5.37 -0.62 1.00
CA GLU A 34 5.86 -0.35 2.36
C GLU A 34 4.78 0.41 3.10
N VAL A 35 4.39 -0.11 4.25
CA VAL A 35 3.42 0.54 5.14
C VAL A 35 4.15 1.02 6.37
N PHE A 36 4.02 2.30 6.67
CA PHE A 36 4.61 2.93 7.85
C PHE A 36 3.52 3.30 8.83
N LEU A 37 3.67 2.85 10.06
CA LEU A 37 2.74 3.09 11.14
C LEU A 37 3.46 3.86 12.25
N ILE A 38 2.81 4.82 12.84
CA ILE A 38 3.37 5.55 13.98
C ILE A 38 2.44 5.50 15.18
N GLY A 39 3.03 5.60 16.35
CA GLY A 39 2.30 5.69 17.60
C GLY A 39 3.24 5.93 18.76
N GLU A 40 2.67 6.23 19.91
CA GLU A 40 3.44 6.59 21.08
C GLU A 40 3.30 5.56 22.21
N GLU A 41 2.10 5.07 22.45
CA GLU A 41 1.81 4.18 23.56
C GLU A 41 2.13 2.73 23.23
N LEU A 42 2.97 2.12 24.06
CA LEU A 42 3.27 0.69 23.97
C LEU A 42 2.42 -0.09 24.97
N ASN A 43 2.18 -1.36 24.67
CA ASN A 43 1.49 -2.25 25.61
C ASN A 43 2.44 -2.69 26.73
N ASP A 44 1.95 -3.55 27.63
CA ASP A 44 2.68 -3.97 28.84
C ASP A 44 3.99 -4.70 28.54
N ILE A 45 4.14 -5.26 27.35
CA ILE A 45 5.37 -5.94 26.95
C ILE A 45 6.23 -5.12 25.99
N GLY A 46 5.89 -3.83 25.81
CA GLY A 46 6.71 -2.91 25.01
C GLY A 46 6.46 -2.97 23.52
N ILE A 47 5.27 -3.39 23.09
CA ILE A 47 4.90 -3.49 21.68
C ILE A 47 3.90 -2.39 21.33
N LEU A 48 4.15 -1.69 20.23
CA LEU A 48 3.19 -0.74 19.68
C LEU A 48 2.05 -1.46 18.96
N VAL A 49 2.37 -2.29 17.99
CA VAL A 49 1.45 -3.19 17.28
C VAL A 49 2.24 -4.46 16.96
N ASP A 50 1.64 -5.61 17.22
CA ASP A 50 2.23 -6.88 16.84
C ASP A 50 2.39 -6.93 15.31
N PHE A 51 3.61 -7.17 14.84
CA PHE A 51 3.88 -7.27 13.41
C PHE A 51 3.02 -8.33 12.72
N ASN A 52 2.72 -9.43 13.40
CA ASN A 52 1.88 -10.49 12.82
C ASN A 52 0.47 -9.99 12.53
N ILE A 53 -0.09 -9.16 13.41
CA ILE A 53 -1.41 -8.57 13.22
C ILE A 53 -1.36 -7.56 12.07
N LEU A 54 -0.35 -6.72 12.05
CA LEU A 54 -0.19 -5.71 11.00
C LEU A 54 -0.01 -6.37 9.63
N GLU A 55 0.83 -7.38 9.55
CA GLU A 55 1.06 -8.13 8.31
C GLU A 55 -0.21 -8.81 7.81
N GLU A 56 -1.03 -9.36 8.71
CA GLU A 56 -2.29 -9.97 8.34
C GLU A 56 -3.27 -8.95 7.74
N ARG A 57 -3.37 -7.76 8.34
CA ARG A 57 -4.22 -6.69 7.83
C ARG A 57 -3.78 -6.23 6.44
N ILE A 58 -2.48 -6.08 6.26
CA ILE A 58 -1.90 -5.69 4.97
C ILE A 58 -2.14 -6.78 3.95
N ARG A 59 -1.95 -8.05 4.31
CA ARG A 59 -2.14 -9.18 3.39
C ARG A 59 -3.55 -9.23 2.82
N LYS A 60 -4.56 -8.91 3.62
CA LYS A 60 -5.95 -8.90 3.14
C LYS A 60 -6.17 -7.86 2.05
N ILE A 61 -5.54 -6.70 2.20
CA ILE A 61 -5.64 -5.63 1.19
C ILE A 61 -4.88 -6.02 -0.07
N ILE A 62 -3.65 -6.49 0.11
CA ILE A 62 -2.78 -6.91 -1.01
C ILE A 62 -3.40 -8.06 -1.79
N GLY A 63 -4.11 -8.98 -1.13
CA GLY A 63 -4.81 -10.07 -1.78
C GLY A 63 -5.88 -9.62 -2.78
N ARG A 64 -6.39 -8.40 -2.63
CA ARG A 64 -7.34 -7.82 -3.60
C ARG A 64 -6.65 -7.32 -4.86
N LEU A 65 -5.33 -7.13 -4.81
CA LEU A 65 -4.54 -6.55 -5.89
C LEU A 65 -3.70 -7.61 -6.60
N ASP A 66 -3.26 -8.62 -5.86
CA ASP A 66 -2.30 -9.62 -6.34
C ASP A 66 -2.92 -10.48 -7.44
N HIS A 67 -2.19 -10.63 -8.54
CA HIS A 67 -2.60 -11.38 -9.73
C HIS A 67 -3.89 -10.86 -10.36
N LYS A 68 -4.10 -9.55 -10.27
CA LYS A 68 -5.28 -8.88 -10.83
C LYS A 68 -4.89 -7.91 -11.94
N LEU A 69 -5.88 -7.54 -12.74
CA LEU A 69 -5.82 -6.37 -13.59
C LEU A 69 -6.33 -5.19 -12.76
N LEU A 70 -5.44 -4.29 -12.39
CA LEU A 70 -5.77 -3.20 -11.47
C LEU A 70 -6.84 -2.26 -12.01
N ASN A 71 -6.97 -2.17 -13.32
CA ASN A 71 -8.02 -1.38 -13.97
C ASN A 71 -9.43 -1.85 -13.62
N GLU A 72 -9.59 -3.10 -13.21
CA GLU A 72 -10.89 -3.66 -12.83
C GLU A 72 -11.28 -3.32 -11.38
N ILE A 73 -10.36 -2.79 -10.61
CA ILE A 73 -10.62 -2.39 -9.23
C ILE A 73 -11.16 -0.96 -9.23
N ARG A 74 -12.47 -0.86 -9.14
CA ARG A 74 -13.20 0.40 -9.28
C ARG A 74 -12.74 1.47 -8.30
N GLU A 75 -12.44 1.09 -7.07
CA GLU A 75 -12.05 2.00 -5.99
C GLU A 75 -10.69 2.66 -6.22
N ILE A 76 -9.85 2.07 -7.05
CA ILE A 76 -8.57 2.65 -7.42
C ILE A 76 -8.76 3.72 -8.51
N GLY A 77 -9.68 3.47 -9.44
CA GLY A 77 -9.84 4.30 -10.62
C GLY A 77 -8.72 4.03 -11.61
N ASN A 78 -8.12 5.09 -12.17
CA ASN A 78 -6.95 4.94 -13.04
C ASN A 78 -5.77 4.45 -12.20
N PRO A 79 -5.21 3.25 -12.47
CA PRO A 79 -4.26 2.61 -11.55
C PRO A 79 -2.84 3.16 -11.70
N THR A 80 -2.68 4.43 -11.42
CA THR A 80 -1.38 5.08 -11.25
C THR A 80 -0.78 4.65 -9.92
N CYS A 81 0.53 4.80 -9.78
CA CYS A 81 1.21 4.54 -8.51
C CYS A 81 0.60 5.37 -7.38
N GLU A 82 0.23 6.62 -7.67
CA GLU A 82 -0.40 7.53 -6.73
C GLU A 82 -1.75 7.00 -6.25
N ASN A 83 -2.61 6.60 -7.16
CA ASN A 83 -3.94 6.09 -6.82
C ASN A 83 -3.88 4.74 -6.10
N ILE A 84 -2.91 3.90 -6.44
CA ILE A 84 -2.70 2.62 -5.75
C ILE A 84 -2.26 2.87 -4.30
N SER A 85 -1.30 3.76 -4.08
CA SER A 85 -0.82 4.07 -2.73
C SER A 85 -1.92 4.67 -1.86
N LYS A 86 -2.73 5.55 -2.42
CA LYS A 86 -3.89 6.14 -1.74
C LYS A 86 -4.92 5.06 -1.38
N TYR A 87 -5.22 4.16 -2.32
CA TYR A 87 -6.17 3.08 -2.09
C TYR A 87 -5.74 2.19 -0.92
N ILE A 88 -4.46 1.79 -0.88
CA ILE A 88 -3.92 0.97 0.20
C ILE A 88 -4.00 1.72 1.52
N PHE A 89 -3.59 2.98 1.55
CA PHE A 89 -3.65 3.82 2.75
C PHE A 89 -5.07 3.88 3.30
N GLN A 90 -6.05 4.19 2.45
CA GLN A 90 -7.44 4.33 2.86
C GLN A 90 -8.10 3.01 3.23
N SER A 91 -7.54 1.89 2.77
CA SER A 91 -8.04 0.55 3.09
C SER A 91 -7.54 0.04 4.45
N LEU A 92 -6.48 0.65 5.00
CA LEU A 92 -5.92 0.25 6.29
C LEU A 92 -6.74 0.87 7.42
N LYS A 93 -7.69 0.08 7.92
CA LYS A 93 -8.58 0.41 9.03
C LYS A 93 -8.44 -0.64 10.11
N ASP A 94 -9.14 -0.47 11.22
CA ASP A 94 -9.17 -1.42 12.33
C ASP A 94 -7.79 -1.65 12.98
N LEU A 95 -6.96 -0.60 12.96
CA LEU A 95 -5.70 -0.58 13.69
C LEU A 95 -5.94 -0.12 15.12
N PRO A 96 -5.06 -0.47 16.06
CA PRO A 96 -5.18 0.01 17.44
C PRO A 96 -5.29 1.54 17.48
N LYS A 97 -6.17 2.04 18.37
CA LYS A 97 -6.50 3.48 18.42
C LYS A 97 -5.32 4.41 18.66
N GLN A 98 -4.30 3.92 19.36
CA GLN A 98 -3.10 4.68 19.67
C GLN A 98 -2.13 4.78 18.49
N THR A 99 -2.48 4.14 17.37
CA THR A 99 -1.63 4.12 16.17
C THR A 99 -2.35 4.70 14.99
N ARG A 100 -1.57 5.15 14.02
CA ARG A 100 -2.10 5.60 12.73
C ARG A 100 -1.14 5.26 11.61
N VAL A 101 -1.68 5.07 10.42
CA VAL A 101 -0.87 4.93 9.22
C VAL A 101 -0.24 6.29 8.94
N GLU A 102 1.08 6.33 8.86
CA GLU A 102 1.81 7.55 8.53
C GLU A 102 1.88 7.74 7.03
N ARG A 103 2.24 6.69 6.32
CA ARG A 103 2.37 6.71 4.86
C ARG A 103 2.32 5.31 4.29
N VAL A 104 1.98 5.23 3.01
CA VAL A 104 2.11 4.02 2.22
C VAL A 104 2.95 4.37 1.01
N ARG A 105 4.02 3.61 0.82
CA ARG A 105 4.94 3.78 -0.32
C ARG A 105 4.77 2.60 -1.25
N VAL A 106 4.54 2.89 -2.52
CA VAL A 106 4.37 1.89 -3.56
C VAL A 106 5.46 2.07 -4.61
N TRP A 107 6.18 1.01 -4.89
CA TRP A 107 7.23 0.97 -5.88
C TRP A 107 6.68 0.38 -7.18
N GLU A 108 6.85 1.11 -8.27
CA GLU A 108 6.61 0.60 -9.60
C GLU A 108 7.97 0.16 -10.18
N GLY A 109 8.27 -1.14 -10.05
CA GLY A 109 9.59 -1.64 -10.35
C GLY A 109 10.60 -1.32 -9.26
N GLU A 110 11.88 -1.23 -9.62
CA GLU A 110 12.98 -1.13 -8.65
C GLU A 110 13.50 0.28 -8.41
N LYS A 111 13.13 1.23 -9.27
CA LYS A 111 13.77 2.55 -9.30
C LYS A 111 12.88 3.70 -8.86
N SER A 112 11.56 3.53 -8.91
CA SER A 112 10.64 4.63 -8.71
C SER A 112 9.54 4.24 -7.74
N TRP A 113 9.22 5.15 -6.85
CA TRP A 113 8.12 4.95 -5.90
C TRP A 113 7.36 6.25 -5.69
N CYS A 114 6.14 6.07 -5.23
CA CYS A 114 5.26 7.14 -4.81
C CYS A 114 4.78 6.85 -3.39
N GLU A 115 4.62 7.86 -2.56
CA GLU A 115 4.01 7.70 -1.24
C GLU A 115 2.73 8.52 -1.17
N TYR A 116 1.76 7.96 -0.48
CA TYR A 116 0.58 8.68 -0.05
C TYR A 116 0.61 8.89 1.45
N TYR A 117 0.38 10.10 1.88
CA TYR A 117 0.26 10.48 3.29
C TYR A 117 -0.73 11.64 3.40
N GLU A 118 -1.25 11.86 4.59
CA GLU A 118 -2.16 12.97 4.83
C GLU A 118 -1.50 13.97 5.77
N ALA A 119 -1.53 15.24 5.36
CA ALA A 119 -0.89 16.32 6.11
C ALA A 119 -1.73 16.73 7.32
#